data_73c7468ae9790ed64d4b123a5b0c304b
#
_entry.id   73c7468ae9790ed64d4b123a5b0c304b
#
_cell.length_a   1.000
_cell.length_b   1.000
_cell.length_c   1.000
_cell.angle_alpha   90.00
_cell.angle_beta   90.00
_cell.angle_gamma   90.00
#
_symmetry.space_group_name_H-M   'P 1'
#
loop_
_entity.id
_entity.type
_entity.pdbx_description
1 polymer ?
#
loop_
_entity_poly.entity_id
_entity_poly.type
_entity_poly.pdbx_seq_one_letter_code
_entity_poly.pdbx_strand_id
1 'polypeptide(L)'
;FEGTADEVNHFFYANGWSDGLPIVPPTEERVDQFLQFAGRPPDEELGVLLPDRRSATVRTVAVNGVMAGCHPEYMPVLIALVEAMADPRYGVEHSGNTPGSDTLIIVNGPIVKDLGLNYQQGALRDGFHANTTIGRFWRLYLRNVAGFLPHQTDKATFGNTWRVALA
;
A
#
# COMPACT_ATOMS: atom_id res chain seq x y z
N PHE A 1 15.63 -11.89 -8.31
CA PHE A 1 15.51 -13.20 -7.66
C PHE A 1 14.57 -14.08 -8.48
N GLU A 2 14.99 -15.29 -8.77
CA GLU A 2 14.19 -16.31 -9.46
C GLU A 2 14.01 -17.50 -8.51
N GLY A 3 12.79 -18.06 -8.44
CA GLY A 3 12.48 -19.18 -7.57
C GLY A 3 10.98 -19.54 -7.60
N THR A 4 10.63 -20.55 -6.83
CA THR A 4 9.24 -20.92 -6.58
C THR A 4 8.51 -19.82 -5.80
N ALA A 5 7.19 -19.85 -5.78
CA ALA A 5 6.39 -18.87 -5.01
C ALA A 5 6.79 -18.84 -3.52
N ASP A 6 7.08 -20.00 -2.93
CA ASP A 6 7.48 -20.10 -1.52
C ASP A 6 8.86 -19.50 -1.29
N GLU A 7 9.82 -19.75 -2.17
CA GLU A 7 11.17 -19.17 -2.10
C GLU A 7 11.14 -17.66 -2.26
N VAL A 8 10.33 -17.14 -3.18
CA VAL A 8 10.12 -15.69 -3.37
C VAL A 8 9.53 -15.09 -2.09
N ASN A 9 8.47 -15.67 -1.54
CA ASN A 9 7.87 -15.17 -0.31
C ASN A 9 8.83 -15.20 0.87
N HIS A 10 9.61 -16.27 1.01
CA HIS A 10 10.65 -16.35 2.04
C HIS A 10 11.72 -15.25 1.86
N PHE A 11 12.16 -15.02 0.62
CA PHE A 11 13.11 -13.95 0.29
C PHE A 11 12.58 -12.56 0.66
N PHE A 12 11.34 -12.25 0.30
CA PHE A 12 10.70 -10.96 0.64
C PHE A 12 10.55 -10.80 2.16
N TYR A 13 10.15 -11.87 2.84
CA TYR A 13 10.04 -11.85 4.30
C TYR A 13 11.40 -11.63 4.99
N ALA A 14 12.44 -12.34 4.58
CA ALA A 14 13.78 -12.22 5.15
C ALA A 14 14.39 -10.82 4.96
N ASN A 15 14.03 -10.14 3.86
CA ASN A 15 14.46 -8.77 3.60
C ASN A 15 13.56 -7.69 4.25
N GLY A 16 12.54 -8.09 5.00
CA GLY A 16 11.63 -7.15 5.65
C GLY A 16 10.69 -6.43 4.69
N TRP A 17 10.50 -6.92 3.48
CA TRP A 17 9.63 -6.31 2.45
C TRP A 17 8.19 -6.83 2.48
N SER A 18 7.91 -7.79 3.34
CA SER A 18 6.55 -8.30 3.60
C SER A 18 6.04 -7.82 4.96
N ASP A 19 4.73 -7.76 5.08
CA ASP A 19 4.00 -7.47 6.32
C ASP A 19 3.78 -8.72 7.21
N GLY A 20 4.52 -9.79 6.96
CA GLY A 20 4.41 -11.08 7.63
C GLY A 20 3.44 -12.06 6.96
N LEU A 21 2.78 -11.64 5.88
CA LEU A 21 1.92 -12.48 5.07
C LEU A 21 2.52 -12.71 3.69
N PRO A 22 2.15 -13.79 2.99
CA PRO A 22 2.53 -13.99 1.60
C PRO A 22 2.16 -12.78 0.74
N ILE A 23 3.07 -12.40 -0.15
CA ILE A 23 2.84 -11.33 -1.14
C ILE A 23 2.60 -11.95 -2.52
N VAL A 24 1.99 -11.18 -3.40
CA VAL A 24 1.98 -11.49 -4.83
C VAL A 24 3.31 -11.01 -5.40
N PRO A 25 4.14 -11.87 -6.01
CA PRO A 25 5.43 -11.47 -6.56
C PRO A 25 5.26 -10.36 -7.61
N PRO A 26 5.94 -9.20 -7.45
CA PRO A 26 5.87 -8.08 -8.37
C PRO A 26 6.79 -8.32 -9.58
N THR A 27 6.41 -9.27 -10.44
CA THR A 27 7.12 -9.49 -11.71
C THR A 27 6.97 -8.29 -12.63
N GLU A 28 7.91 -8.09 -13.55
CA GLU A 28 7.87 -6.99 -14.53
C GLU A 28 6.54 -6.97 -15.28
N GLU A 29 6.08 -8.13 -15.75
CA GLU A 29 4.79 -8.25 -16.44
C GLU A 29 3.60 -7.73 -15.62
N ARG A 30 3.53 -8.09 -14.32
CA ARG A 30 2.46 -7.63 -13.43
C ARG A 30 2.55 -6.14 -13.15
N VAL A 31 3.76 -5.64 -12.93
CA VAL A 31 3.98 -4.20 -12.73
C VAL A 31 3.58 -3.41 -13.97
N ASP A 32 3.93 -3.89 -15.16
CA ASP A 32 3.55 -3.24 -16.42
C ASP A 32 2.02 -3.22 -16.63
N GLN A 33 1.32 -4.29 -16.24
CA GLN A 33 -0.15 -4.29 -16.24
C GLN A 33 -0.73 -3.17 -15.36
N PHE A 34 -0.18 -2.95 -14.18
CA PHE A 34 -0.59 -1.85 -13.30
C PHE A 34 -0.29 -0.48 -13.92
N LEU A 35 0.90 -0.32 -14.50
CA LEU A 35 1.31 0.94 -15.12
C LEU A 35 0.42 1.37 -16.29
N GLN A 36 -0.20 0.43 -17.00
CA GLN A 36 -1.19 0.73 -18.05
C GLN A 36 -2.43 1.46 -17.51
N PHE A 37 -2.81 1.22 -16.26
CA PHE A 37 -3.94 1.89 -15.60
C PHE A 37 -3.56 3.17 -14.86
N ALA A 38 -2.27 3.47 -14.77
CA ALA A 38 -1.80 4.66 -14.02
C ALA A 38 -2.14 5.97 -14.75
N GLY A 39 -2.15 5.97 -16.09
CA GLY A 39 -2.35 7.18 -16.89
C GLY A 39 -1.25 8.25 -16.72
N ARG A 40 -0.12 7.87 -16.11
CA ARG A 40 1.01 8.75 -15.74
C ARG A 40 2.34 8.02 -15.98
N PRO A 41 3.45 8.75 -16.23
CA PRO A 41 4.77 8.15 -16.42
C PRO A 41 5.21 7.32 -15.20
N PRO A 42 5.85 6.16 -15.42
CA PRO A 42 6.30 5.31 -14.30
C PRO A 42 7.25 5.98 -13.31
N ASP A 43 8.13 6.84 -13.81
CA ASP A 43 9.16 7.52 -13.02
C ASP A 43 8.70 8.88 -12.47
N GLU A 44 7.44 9.25 -12.70
CA GLU A 44 6.87 10.48 -12.15
C GLU A 44 6.87 10.42 -10.62
N GLU A 45 7.45 11.45 -10.00
CA GLU A 45 7.48 11.62 -8.55
C GLU A 45 6.13 12.14 -8.06
N LEU A 46 5.51 11.41 -7.15
CA LEU A 46 4.26 11.76 -6.49
C LEU A 46 4.49 12.60 -5.22
N GLY A 47 5.71 12.55 -4.70
CA GLY A 47 6.13 13.30 -3.53
C GLY A 47 7.28 12.62 -2.78
N VAL A 48 7.70 13.27 -1.71
CA VAL A 48 8.80 12.82 -0.85
C VAL A 48 8.25 12.42 0.52
N LEU A 49 8.52 11.18 0.91
CA LEU A 49 8.03 10.62 2.18
C LEU A 49 9.06 10.78 3.29
N LEU A 50 8.61 11.34 4.39
CA LEU A 50 9.39 11.47 5.63
C LEU A 50 9.28 10.19 6.48
N PRO A 51 10.22 9.94 7.40
CA PRO A 51 11.34 10.82 7.79
C PRO A 51 12.56 10.73 6.87
N ASP A 52 12.75 9.63 6.14
CA ASP A 52 13.97 9.33 5.38
C ASP A 52 14.09 10.10 4.05
N ARG A 53 13.10 10.93 3.70
CA ARG A 53 13.04 11.70 2.45
C ARG A 53 13.11 10.80 1.20
N ARG A 54 12.37 9.71 1.22
CA ARG A 54 12.31 8.77 0.09
C ARG A 54 11.32 9.24 -0.97
N SER A 55 11.74 9.18 -2.23
CA SER A 55 10.88 9.52 -3.37
C SER A 55 9.81 8.43 -3.57
N ALA A 56 8.57 8.86 -3.67
CA ALA A 56 7.43 8.04 -4.06
C ALA A 56 7.17 8.23 -5.56
N THR A 57 7.16 7.15 -6.33
CA THR A 57 6.93 7.21 -7.79
C THR A 57 5.74 6.35 -8.19
N VAL A 58 5.19 6.58 -9.38
CA VAL A 58 4.12 5.75 -9.95
C VAL A 58 4.53 4.28 -10.01
N ARG A 59 5.79 3.99 -10.37
CA ARG A 59 6.34 2.62 -10.37
C ARG A 59 6.34 1.98 -8.98
N THR A 60 6.72 2.72 -7.94
CA THR A 60 6.70 2.18 -6.56
C THR A 60 5.28 1.91 -6.08
N VAL A 61 4.29 2.67 -6.56
CA VAL A 61 2.86 2.39 -6.33
C VAL A 61 2.48 1.07 -6.98
N ALA A 62 2.80 0.88 -8.27
CA ALA A 62 2.49 -0.35 -8.99
C ALA A 62 3.10 -1.58 -8.32
N VAL A 63 4.39 -1.53 -7.96
CA VAL A 63 5.10 -2.63 -7.28
C VAL A 63 4.38 -3.03 -5.98
N ASN A 64 4.09 -2.07 -5.11
CA ASN A 64 3.43 -2.35 -3.82
C ASN A 64 1.95 -2.72 -4.01
N GLY A 65 1.28 -2.21 -5.05
CA GLY A 65 -0.07 -2.62 -5.45
C GLY A 65 -0.13 -4.10 -5.81
N VAL A 66 0.80 -4.57 -6.65
CA VAL A 66 0.96 -6.01 -6.96
C VAL A 66 1.20 -6.81 -5.68
N MET A 67 2.18 -6.39 -4.86
CA MET A 67 2.53 -7.10 -3.63
C MET A 67 1.35 -7.24 -2.67
N ALA A 68 0.51 -6.22 -2.57
CA ALA A 68 -0.70 -6.23 -1.75
C ALA A 68 -1.80 -7.15 -2.30
N GLY A 69 -1.70 -7.57 -3.56
CA GLY A 69 -2.72 -8.32 -4.28
C GLY A 69 -3.84 -7.46 -4.86
N CYS A 70 -3.62 -6.17 -5.05
CA CYS A 70 -4.57 -5.28 -5.73
C CYS A 70 -4.83 -5.72 -7.18
N HIS A 71 -5.91 -5.22 -7.77
CA HIS A 71 -6.10 -5.29 -9.20
C HIS A 71 -5.51 -4.03 -9.88
N PRO A 72 -5.07 -4.13 -11.16
CA PRO A 72 -4.49 -3.01 -11.90
C PRO A 72 -5.38 -1.78 -11.97
N GLU A 73 -6.69 -1.95 -12.10
CA GLU A 73 -7.69 -0.88 -12.17
C GLU A 73 -7.81 -0.04 -10.89
N TYR A 74 -7.18 -0.48 -9.78
CA TYR A 74 -7.14 0.31 -8.54
C TYR A 74 -6.06 1.40 -8.57
N MET A 75 -5.18 1.42 -9.56
CA MET A 75 -4.06 2.37 -9.66
C MET A 75 -4.44 3.84 -9.41
N PRO A 76 -5.54 4.38 -9.94
CA PRO A 76 -5.93 5.77 -9.64
C PRO A 76 -6.13 6.03 -8.14
N VAL A 77 -6.72 5.08 -7.42
CA VAL A 77 -6.92 5.17 -5.95
C VAL A 77 -5.59 5.03 -5.23
N LEU A 78 -4.75 4.08 -5.65
CA LEU A 78 -3.44 3.86 -5.02
C LEU A 78 -2.52 5.07 -5.17
N ILE A 79 -2.52 5.72 -6.34
CA ILE A 79 -1.77 6.96 -6.60
C ILE A 79 -2.28 8.08 -5.70
N ALA A 80 -3.60 8.31 -5.65
CA ALA A 80 -4.20 9.33 -4.80
C ALA A 80 -3.87 9.13 -3.31
N LEU A 81 -3.81 7.89 -2.85
CA LEU A 81 -3.41 7.56 -1.48
C LEU A 81 -1.94 7.95 -1.21
N VAL A 82 -1.05 7.72 -2.15
CA VAL A 82 0.37 8.07 -2.00
C VAL A 82 0.58 9.59 -2.06
N GLU A 83 -0.14 10.29 -2.91
CA GLU A 83 -0.15 11.76 -2.93
C GLU A 83 -0.66 12.33 -1.60
N ALA A 84 -1.73 11.76 -1.03
CA ALA A 84 -2.23 12.12 0.29
C ALA A 84 -1.21 11.81 1.41
N MET A 85 -0.49 10.68 1.30
CA MET A 85 0.58 10.30 2.24
C MET A 85 1.75 11.30 2.19
N ALA A 86 2.08 11.81 1.01
CA ALA A 86 3.16 12.77 0.80
C ALA A 86 2.76 14.22 1.15
N ASP A 87 1.47 14.50 1.33
CA ASP A 87 1.01 15.84 1.74
C ASP A 87 1.51 16.16 3.15
N PRO A 88 2.22 17.31 3.34
CA PRO A 88 2.74 17.69 4.66
C PRO A 88 1.68 17.80 5.76
N ARG A 89 0.41 18.02 5.40
CA ARG A 89 -0.71 18.09 6.37
C ARG A 89 -1.06 16.71 6.96
N TYR A 90 -0.71 15.63 6.27
CA TYR A 90 -0.90 14.29 6.80
C TYR A 90 0.13 13.97 7.90
N GLY A 91 1.38 14.44 7.77
CA GLY A 91 2.43 14.22 8.75
C GLY A 91 2.85 12.76 8.82
N VAL A 92 3.20 12.15 7.68
CA VAL A 92 3.56 10.73 7.57
C VAL A 92 4.67 10.33 8.55
N GLU A 93 5.57 11.24 8.88
CA GLU A 93 6.67 11.05 9.83
C GLU A 93 6.20 10.68 11.26
N HIS A 94 4.94 10.94 11.58
CA HIS A 94 4.35 10.58 12.86
C HIS A 94 3.71 9.19 12.88
N SER A 95 3.70 8.47 11.75
CA SER A 95 3.07 7.14 11.66
C SER A 95 3.72 6.08 12.56
N GLY A 96 5.01 6.24 12.90
CA GLY A 96 5.75 5.32 13.78
C GLY A 96 5.87 5.80 15.24
N ASN A 97 4.98 6.66 15.73
CA ASN A 97 5.01 7.17 17.11
C ASN A 97 4.76 6.06 18.15
N THR A 98 5.22 6.26 19.38
CA THR A 98 5.20 5.22 20.44
C THR A 98 3.80 4.68 20.80
N PRO A 99 2.74 5.48 20.91
CA PRO A 99 1.40 4.95 21.12
C PRO A 99 0.92 4.08 19.95
N GLY A 100 1.29 4.45 18.76
CA GLY A 100 0.79 3.86 17.53
C GLY A 100 -0.43 4.59 16.97
N SER A 101 -0.45 4.70 15.66
CA SER A 101 -1.59 5.21 14.90
C SER A 101 -1.70 4.41 13.61
N ASP A 102 -2.90 4.35 13.08
CA ASP A 102 -3.11 3.80 11.75
C ASP A 102 -4.12 4.63 10.99
N THR A 103 -4.04 4.58 9.67
CA THR A 103 -4.84 5.42 8.79
C THR A 103 -6.15 4.74 8.47
N LEU A 104 -7.25 5.45 8.64
CA LEU A 104 -8.53 5.07 8.07
C LEU A 104 -8.63 5.64 6.65
N ILE A 105 -8.66 4.77 5.67
CA ILE A 105 -8.86 5.12 4.26
C ILE A 105 -10.37 5.18 4.01
N ILE A 106 -10.87 6.32 3.55
CA ILE A 106 -12.27 6.49 3.18
C ILE A 106 -12.35 6.80 1.68
N VAL A 107 -13.03 5.95 0.94
CA VAL A 107 -13.27 6.12 -0.51
C VAL A 107 -14.73 6.43 -0.75
N ASN A 108 -15.01 7.46 -1.54
CA ASN A 108 -16.38 7.85 -1.88
C ASN A 108 -16.50 8.23 -3.36
N GLY A 109 -17.77 8.32 -3.82
CA GLY A 109 -18.06 8.66 -5.21
C GLY A 109 -18.31 7.45 -6.11
N PRO A 110 -18.44 7.65 -7.43
CA PRO A 110 -18.75 6.59 -8.39
C PRO A 110 -17.76 5.42 -8.36
N ILE A 111 -16.50 5.72 -8.11
CA ILE A 111 -15.39 4.74 -8.06
C ILE A 111 -15.64 3.60 -7.06
N VAL A 112 -16.44 3.84 -6.04
CA VAL A 112 -16.83 2.80 -5.07
C VAL A 112 -17.51 1.63 -5.77
N LYS A 113 -18.42 1.92 -6.69
CA LYS A 113 -19.14 0.91 -7.47
C LYS A 113 -18.27 0.35 -8.59
N ASP A 114 -17.50 1.21 -9.26
CA ASP A 114 -16.66 0.85 -10.40
C ASP A 114 -15.60 -0.19 -9.98
N LEU A 115 -15.04 -0.06 -8.76
CA LEU A 115 -14.04 -0.97 -8.22
C LEU A 115 -14.61 -2.07 -7.32
N GLY A 116 -15.92 -2.13 -7.14
CA GLY A 116 -16.59 -3.15 -6.31
C GLY A 116 -16.24 -3.05 -4.82
N LEU A 117 -15.99 -1.85 -4.30
CA LEU A 117 -15.82 -1.62 -2.88
C LEU A 117 -17.13 -1.88 -2.12
N ASN A 118 -17.06 -2.60 -1.02
CA ASN A 118 -18.19 -2.75 -0.12
C ASN A 118 -18.38 -1.49 0.73
N TYR A 119 -19.58 -0.93 0.70
CA TYR A 119 -19.96 0.32 1.38
C TYR A 119 -21.18 0.18 2.29
N GLN A 120 -21.67 -1.04 2.50
CA GLN A 120 -22.87 -1.34 3.29
C GLN A 120 -22.51 -2.22 4.51
N GLN A 121 -23.35 -3.20 4.79
CA GLN A 121 -23.10 -4.15 5.87
C GLN A 121 -21.75 -4.82 5.69
N GLY A 122 -20.97 -4.86 6.74
CA GLY A 122 -19.63 -5.41 6.69
C GLY A 122 -18.56 -4.49 6.09
N ALA A 123 -18.80 -3.17 5.98
CA ALA A 123 -17.85 -2.22 5.39
C ALA A 123 -16.44 -2.25 6.02
N LEU A 124 -16.35 -2.59 7.30
CA LEU A 124 -15.06 -2.77 8.00
C LEU A 124 -14.66 -4.25 8.17
N ARG A 125 -15.36 -5.17 7.49
CA ARG A 125 -14.96 -6.58 7.47
C ARG A 125 -13.97 -6.84 6.34
N ASP A 126 -13.08 -7.78 6.58
CA ASP A 126 -12.26 -8.39 5.54
C ASP A 126 -13.11 -9.25 4.59
N GLY A 127 -12.52 -9.62 3.45
CA GLY A 127 -13.15 -10.51 2.47
C GLY A 127 -13.66 -9.81 1.21
N PHE A 128 -13.83 -8.50 1.22
CA PHE A 128 -14.07 -7.73 0.01
C PHE A 128 -12.73 -7.32 -0.60
N HIS A 129 -12.47 -7.79 -1.81
CA HIS A 129 -11.14 -7.72 -2.41
C HIS A 129 -10.56 -6.29 -2.42
N ALA A 130 -11.28 -5.32 -2.99
CA ALA A 130 -10.81 -3.94 -3.08
C ALA A 130 -10.57 -3.32 -1.68
N ASN A 131 -11.52 -3.46 -0.75
CA ASN A 131 -11.38 -2.93 0.60
C ASN A 131 -10.13 -3.50 1.30
N THR A 132 -9.94 -4.82 1.23
CA THR A 132 -8.86 -5.51 1.93
C THR A 132 -7.49 -5.20 1.30
N THR A 133 -7.38 -5.26 -0.03
CA THR A 133 -6.09 -5.10 -0.70
C THR A 133 -5.62 -3.65 -0.74
N ILE A 134 -6.51 -2.67 -0.89
CA ILE A 134 -6.18 -1.25 -0.80
C ILE A 134 -5.70 -0.88 0.61
N GLY A 135 -6.36 -1.39 1.64
CA GLY A 135 -5.92 -1.19 3.02
C GLY A 135 -4.55 -1.83 3.28
N ARG A 136 -4.32 -3.05 2.77
CA ARG A 136 -3.02 -3.72 2.85
C ARG A 136 -1.92 -2.97 2.11
N PHE A 137 -2.24 -2.42 0.92
CA PHE A 137 -1.31 -1.61 0.14
C PHE A 137 -0.74 -0.46 0.96
N TRP A 138 -1.58 0.28 1.68
CA TRP A 138 -1.14 1.38 2.54
C TRP A 138 -0.04 0.96 3.52
N ARG A 139 -0.22 -0.17 4.22
CA ARG A 139 0.78 -0.67 5.19
C ARG A 139 2.06 -1.15 4.52
N LEU A 140 1.97 -1.85 3.41
CA LEU A 140 3.14 -2.26 2.64
C LEU A 140 3.91 -1.06 2.11
N TYR A 141 3.21 -0.03 1.64
CA TYR A 141 3.83 1.19 1.13
C TYR A 141 4.56 1.98 2.22
N LEU A 142 3.94 2.16 3.39
CA LEU A 142 4.60 2.75 4.56
C LEU A 142 5.89 1.99 4.93
N ARG A 143 5.84 0.67 4.90
CA ARG A 143 6.99 -0.17 5.20
C ARG A 143 8.08 -0.07 4.14
N ASN A 144 7.73 -0.31 2.88
CA ASN A 144 8.69 -0.54 1.80
C ASN A 144 9.23 0.76 1.22
N VAL A 145 8.40 1.80 1.13
CA VAL A 145 8.76 3.07 0.49
C VAL A 145 9.01 4.16 1.53
N ALA A 146 8.10 4.38 2.48
CA ALA A 146 8.34 5.39 3.51
C ALA A 146 9.38 4.95 4.57
N GLY A 147 9.62 3.63 4.71
CA GLY A 147 10.69 3.10 5.56
C GLY A 147 10.30 2.91 7.03
N PHE A 148 9.01 2.73 7.34
CA PHE A 148 8.55 2.44 8.69
C PHE A 148 8.76 0.96 9.04
N LEU A 149 9.89 0.66 9.67
CA LEU A 149 10.28 -0.68 10.07
C LEU A 149 10.21 -0.84 11.59
N PRO A 150 9.51 -1.87 12.11
CA PRO A 150 9.48 -2.16 13.54
C PRO A 150 10.89 -2.25 14.15
N HIS A 151 11.03 -1.74 15.36
CA HIS A 151 12.29 -1.63 16.13
C HIS A 151 13.30 -0.62 15.56
N GLN A 152 13.07 -0.02 14.42
CA GLN A 152 13.95 0.98 13.81
C GLN A 152 13.26 2.35 13.77
N THR A 153 12.43 2.57 12.79
CA THR A 153 11.69 3.81 12.55
C THR A 153 10.24 3.76 13.03
N ASP A 154 9.68 2.56 13.16
CA ASP A 154 8.34 2.32 13.70
C ASP A 154 8.46 1.80 15.14
N LYS A 155 8.05 2.61 16.11
CA LYS A 155 8.08 2.32 17.56
C LYS A 155 6.67 2.13 18.13
N ALA A 156 5.68 2.05 17.26
CA ALA A 156 4.29 1.91 17.67
C ALA A 156 4.04 0.61 18.44
N THR A 157 3.39 0.73 19.61
CA THR A 157 2.95 -0.42 20.41
C THR A 157 1.64 -0.98 19.87
N PHE A 158 0.72 -0.09 19.53
CA PHE A 158 -0.57 -0.45 18.95
C PHE A 158 -0.58 -0.14 17.46
N GLY A 159 -1.17 -1.01 16.69
CA GLY A 159 -1.41 -0.83 15.26
C GLY A 159 -2.78 -1.38 14.91
N ASN A 160 -3.34 -0.89 13.83
CA ASN A 160 -4.56 -1.42 13.30
C ASN A 160 -4.26 -2.73 12.57
N THR A 161 -4.86 -3.82 13.04
CA THR A 161 -4.84 -5.09 12.32
C THR A 161 -5.84 -5.09 11.15
N TRP A 162 -6.69 -4.09 11.08
CA TRP A 162 -7.72 -3.95 10.06
C TRP A 162 -7.17 -3.20 8.85
N ARG A 163 -6.63 -3.92 7.95
CA ARG A 163 -6.08 -3.41 6.69
C ARG A 163 -7.19 -3.27 5.66
N VAL A 164 -8.15 -2.39 5.94
CA VAL A 164 -9.37 -2.25 5.16
C VAL A 164 -9.57 -0.79 4.76
N ALA A 165 -9.90 -0.56 3.50
CA ALA A 165 -10.44 0.71 3.05
C ALA A 165 -11.97 0.72 3.26
N LEU A 166 -12.48 1.80 3.81
CA LEU A 166 -13.91 2.05 3.99
C LEU A 166 -14.47 2.78 2.75
N ALA A 167 -15.61 2.36 2.29
CA ALA A 167 -16.35 3.02 1.21
C ALA A 167 -17.76 3.45 1.69
#